data_e003d7a0ea23b4b4a0459a58c8551df0
#
_entry.id   e003d7a0ea23b4b4a0459a58c8551df0
#
_cell.length_a   1.000
_cell.length_b   1.000
_cell.length_c   1.000
_cell.angle_alpha   90.00
_cell.angle_beta   90.00
_cell.angle_gamma   90.00
#
_symmetry.space_group_name_H-M   'P 1'
#
loop_
_entity.id
_entity.type
_entity.pdbx_description
1 polymer ?
#
loop_
_entity_poly.entity_id
_entity_poly.type
_entity_poly.pdbx_seq_one_letter_code
_entity_poly.pdbx_strand_id
1 'polypeptide(L)'
;MTGAASNEGPLRGVRVLDITRFYSGPFSTLMLAGFGAEVIRIDEPGRGDPTMTGPPFLGKDGVSLKRQNDSDLGIAYLKRCRGKKSITLNMRTPEGIEIYRELLRQSEILVENLRPGAAERLGIDY
;
A
#
# COMPACT_ATOMS: atom_id res chain seq x y z
N MET A 1 -0.17 22.29 5.90
CA MET A 1 0.63 21.39 6.75
C MET A 1 1.01 20.16 5.94
N THR A 2 2.18 20.17 5.38
CA THR A 2 2.80 18.98 4.82
C THR A 2 3.36 18.18 6.00
N GLY A 3 2.54 17.36 6.62
CA GLY A 3 3.02 16.33 7.52
C GLY A 3 3.77 15.28 6.71
N ALA A 4 5.04 15.53 6.39
CA ALA A 4 5.94 14.43 6.18
C ALA A 4 5.81 13.59 7.45
N ALA A 5 5.41 12.31 7.32
CA ALA A 5 5.47 11.40 8.43
C ALA A 5 6.90 11.49 8.96
N SER A 6 7.06 12.01 10.17
CA SER A 6 8.36 12.02 10.81
C SER A 6 8.71 10.55 11.00
N ASN A 7 9.72 10.06 10.27
CA ASN A 7 10.24 8.70 10.47
C ASN A 7 10.96 8.63 11.84
N GLU A 8 10.32 9.19 12.86
CA GLU A 8 10.75 9.14 14.24
C GLU A 8 9.95 8.07 14.96
N GLY A 9 10.63 7.29 15.77
CA GLY A 9 10.00 6.22 16.53
C GLY A 9 10.87 4.97 16.63
N PRO A 10 10.38 3.94 17.33
CA PRO A 10 11.14 2.72 17.59
C PRO A 10 11.49 1.93 16.32
N LEU A 11 10.79 2.14 15.22
CA LEU A 11 11.06 1.48 13.93
C LEU A 11 11.77 2.41 12.92
N ARG A 12 12.39 3.49 13.40
CA ARG A 12 13.19 4.36 12.53
C ARG A 12 14.30 3.55 11.84
N GLY A 13 14.40 3.69 10.51
CA GLY A 13 15.39 2.98 9.69
C GLY A 13 14.94 1.59 9.23
N VAL A 14 13.79 1.10 9.69
CA VAL A 14 13.18 -0.13 9.18
C VAL A 14 12.35 0.20 7.95
N ARG A 15 12.60 -0.49 6.84
CA ARG A 15 11.81 -0.40 5.61
C ARG A 15 10.88 -1.60 5.50
N VAL A 16 9.62 -1.31 5.22
CA VAL A 16 8.55 -2.30 5.04
C VAL A 16 8.04 -2.24 3.61
N LEU A 17 8.07 -3.36 2.91
CA LEU A 17 7.42 -3.51 1.62
C LEU A 17 6.00 -4.05 1.84
N ASP A 18 5.00 -3.28 1.40
CA ASP A 18 3.58 -3.55 1.63
C ASP A 18 2.88 -3.90 0.30
N ILE A 19 2.57 -5.18 0.10
CA ILE A 19 1.78 -5.65 -1.05
C ILE A 19 0.39 -6.12 -0.62
N THR A 20 -0.07 -5.62 0.52
CA THR A 20 -1.36 -6.01 1.11
C THR A 20 -2.54 -5.29 0.49
N ARG A 21 -3.74 -5.86 0.67
CA ARG A 21 -5.01 -5.32 0.18
C ARG A 21 -6.09 -5.42 1.25
N PHE A 22 -7.16 -4.66 1.06
CA PHE A 22 -8.35 -4.61 1.89
C PHE A 22 -8.12 -4.00 3.28
N TYR A 23 -8.18 -4.79 4.35
CA TYR A 23 -8.22 -4.27 5.70
C TYR A 23 -7.01 -4.65 6.56
N SER A 24 -6.86 -5.93 6.93
CA SER A 24 -5.92 -6.37 7.97
C SER A 24 -4.46 -6.06 7.64
N GLY A 25 -4.02 -6.38 6.43
CA GLY A 25 -2.68 -6.07 5.97
C GLY A 25 -2.39 -4.56 5.92
N PRO A 26 -3.20 -3.75 5.21
CA PRO A 26 -3.01 -2.31 5.19
C PRO A 26 -3.10 -1.64 6.55
N PHE A 27 -3.88 -2.19 7.48
CA PHE A 27 -3.96 -1.70 8.85
C PHE A 27 -2.68 -2.03 9.64
N SER A 28 -2.15 -3.24 9.52
CA SER A 28 -0.89 -3.62 10.19
C SER A 28 0.28 -2.75 9.73
N THR A 29 0.40 -2.54 8.42
CA THR A 29 1.47 -1.68 7.86
C THR A 29 1.26 -0.19 8.18
N LEU A 30 0.02 0.27 8.40
CA LEU A 30 -0.27 1.59 8.97
C LEU A 30 0.30 1.72 10.37
N MET A 31 0.16 0.69 11.21
CA MET A 31 0.72 0.71 12.57
C MET A 31 2.24 0.77 12.52
N LEU A 32 2.88 -0.01 11.65
CA LEU A 32 4.33 0.04 11.45
C LEU A 32 4.81 1.43 11.01
N ALA A 33 4.09 2.07 10.08
CA ALA A 33 4.36 3.45 9.68
C ALA A 33 4.20 4.43 10.87
N GLY A 34 3.18 4.24 11.70
CA GLY A 34 2.96 5.03 12.92
C GLY A 34 4.08 4.90 13.94
N PHE A 35 4.80 3.78 13.95
CA PHE A 35 5.99 3.57 14.79
C PHE A 35 7.30 4.02 14.14
N GLY A 36 7.25 4.68 12.98
CA GLY A 36 8.41 5.28 12.33
C GLY A 36 9.05 4.46 11.22
N ALA A 37 8.47 3.31 10.85
CA ALA A 37 8.95 2.55 9.71
C ALA A 37 8.69 3.29 8.39
N GLU A 38 9.61 3.16 7.42
CA GLU A 38 9.38 3.57 6.05
C GLU A 38 8.56 2.49 5.34
N VAL A 39 7.27 2.74 5.11
CA VAL A 39 6.40 1.80 4.42
C VAL A 39 6.28 2.18 2.94
N ILE A 40 6.67 1.27 2.05
CA ILE A 40 6.51 1.40 0.60
C ILE A 40 5.40 0.45 0.17
N ARG A 41 4.28 1.03 -0.24
CA ARG A 41 3.15 0.27 -0.75
C ARG A 41 3.27 0.08 -2.25
N ILE A 42 3.01 -1.15 -2.71
CA ILE A 42 2.92 -1.49 -4.13
C ILE A 42 1.47 -1.77 -4.50
N ASP A 43 0.95 -1.00 -5.44
CA ASP A 43 -0.37 -1.20 -6.03
C ASP A 43 -0.26 -1.67 -7.49
N GLU A 44 -1.21 -2.50 -7.93
CA GLU A 44 -1.29 -2.95 -9.32
C GLU A 44 -1.76 -1.78 -10.22
N PRO A 45 -1.07 -1.48 -11.34
CA PRO A 45 -1.50 -0.42 -12.25
C PRO A 45 -2.94 -0.61 -12.73
N GLY A 46 -3.73 0.45 -12.69
CA GLY A 46 -5.12 0.48 -13.14
C GLY A 46 -6.13 -0.21 -12.21
N ARG A 47 -5.70 -1.01 -11.24
CA ARG A 47 -6.60 -1.69 -10.28
C ARG A 47 -6.48 -1.16 -8.87
N GLY A 48 -5.27 -0.94 -8.39
CA GLY A 48 -5.01 -0.49 -7.03
C GLY A 48 -5.58 -1.44 -5.96
N ASP A 49 -5.92 -0.87 -4.82
CA ASP A 49 -6.64 -1.58 -3.75
C ASP A 49 -8.16 -1.49 -3.99
N PRO A 50 -8.92 -2.59 -3.83
CA PRO A 50 -10.38 -2.56 -4.00
C PRO A 50 -11.09 -1.52 -3.11
N THR A 51 -10.51 -1.14 -1.98
CA THR A 51 -11.07 -0.13 -1.09
C THR A 51 -10.94 1.31 -1.61
N MET A 52 -10.16 1.54 -2.68
CA MET A 52 -10.09 2.83 -3.36
C MET A 52 -11.42 3.21 -3.99
N THR A 53 -12.18 2.22 -4.44
CA THR A 53 -13.46 2.40 -5.13
C THR A 53 -14.67 2.04 -4.28
N GLY A 54 -14.48 1.87 -2.97
CA GLY A 54 -15.53 1.58 -2.01
C GLY A 54 -16.02 2.84 -1.27
N PRO A 55 -17.36 3.03 -1.14
CA PRO A 55 -17.91 4.17 -0.39
C PRO A 55 -17.65 4.05 1.13
N PRO A 56 -17.74 5.17 1.87
CA PRO A 56 -17.89 6.55 1.40
C PRO A 56 -16.61 7.07 0.75
N PHE A 57 -16.76 8.03 -0.16
CA PHE A 57 -15.67 8.66 -0.91
C PHE A 57 -15.35 10.04 -0.36
N LEU A 58 -14.08 10.43 -0.45
CA LEU A 58 -13.63 11.80 -0.27
C LEU A 58 -13.17 12.33 -1.63
N GLY A 59 -13.74 13.43 -2.04
CA GLY A 59 -13.38 14.18 -3.24
C GLY A 59 -13.26 15.66 -2.97
N LYS A 60 -13.10 16.45 -4.02
CA LYS A 60 -12.96 17.92 -3.93
C LYS A 60 -14.15 18.62 -3.28
N ASP A 61 -15.35 18.05 -3.41
CA ASP A 61 -16.59 18.61 -2.89
C ASP A 61 -16.99 17.99 -1.53
N GLY A 62 -16.08 17.25 -0.89
CA GLY A 62 -16.30 16.64 0.41
C GLY A 62 -16.60 15.15 0.36
N VAL A 63 -17.39 14.69 1.34
CA VAL A 63 -17.72 13.26 1.52
C VAL A 63 -19.03 12.92 0.79
N SER A 64 -19.02 11.81 0.05
CA SER A 64 -20.19 11.31 -0.68
C SER A 64 -20.29 9.78 -0.61
N LEU A 65 -21.52 9.25 -0.64
CA LEU A 65 -21.75 7.80 -0.81
C LEU A 65 -21.66 7.34 -2.27
N LYS A 66 -21.66 8.29 -3.20
CA LYS A 66 -21.47 8.00 -4.63
C LYS A 66 -20.19 8.64 -5.13
N ARG A 67 -19.42 7.89 -5.91
CA ARG A 67 -18.23 8.42 -6.59
C ARG A 67 -18.68 9.44 -7.63
N GLN A 68 -18.25 10.69 -7.51
CA GLN A 68 -18.64 11.78 -8.39
C GLN A 68 -17.58 12.08 -9.45
N ASN A 69 -16.31 11.84 -9.12
CA ASN A 69 -15.16 12.06 -10.01
C ASN A 69 -14.20 10.86 -9.95
N ASP A 70 -13.42 10.68 -10.99
CA ASP A 70 -12.41 9.63 -11.04
C ASP A 70 -11.29 9.80 -10.01
N SER A 71 -11.10 11.02 -9.54
CA SER A 71 -10.15 11.35 -8.47
C SER A 71 -10.66 11.05 -7.06
N ASP A 72 -11.96 10.78 -6.88
CA ASP A 72 -12.53 10.50 -5.57
C ASP A 72 -12.08 9.14 -5.08
N LEU A 73 -11.59 9.09 -3.85
CA LEU A 73 -11.05 7.89 -3.24
C LEU A 73 -11.88 7.46 -2.02
N GLY A 74 -12.01 6.15 -1.85
CA GLY A 74 -12.64 5.57 -0.68
C GLY A 74 -11.94 6.00 0.62
N ILE A 75 -12.71 6.48 1.59
CA ILE A 75 -12.18 6.94 2.89
C ILE A 75 -11.47 5.79 3.61
N ALA A 76 -11.95 4.58 3.46
CA ALA A 76 -11.32 3.39 4.03
C ALA A 76 -9.88 3.19 3.51
N TYR A 77 -9.63 3.42 2.23
CA TYR A 77 -8.31 3.40 1.63
C TYR A 77 -7.43 4.53 2.19
N LEU A 78 -7.92 5.77 2.12
CA LEU A 78 -7.18 6.95 2.58
C LEU A 78 -6.74 6.83 4.03
N LYS A 79 -7.61 6.31 4.91
CA LYS A 79 -7.28 6.12 6.33
C LYS A 79 -6.12 5.13 6.54
N ARG A 80 -6.04 4.07 5.75
CA ARG A 80 -5.02 3.02 5.90
C ARG A 80 -3.71 3.30 5.16
N CYS A 81 -3.72 4.24 4.22
CA CYS A 81 -2.53 4.62 3.45
C CYS A 81 -1.76 5.81 4.02
N ARG A 82 -2.21 6.37 5.15
CA ARG A 82 -1.53 7.50 5.79
C ARG A 82 -0.08 7.14 6.16
N GLY A 83 0.83 8.06 5.89
CA GLY A 83 2.25 7.92 6.23
C GLY A 83 3.03 6.91 5.39
N LYS A 84 2.40 6.32 4.37
CA LYS A 84 3.06 5.38 3.44
C LYS A 84 3.47 6.08 2.15
N LYS A 85 4.57 5.63 1.58
CA LYS A 85 4.91 5.88 0.17
C LYS A 85 4.14 4.88 -0.70
N SER A 86 3.78 5.26 -1.91
CA SER A 86 3.06 4.37 -2.85
C SER A 86 3.70 4.41 -4.22
N ILE A 87 3.82 3.24 -4.82
CA ILE A 87 4.20 3.07 -6.22
C ILE A 87 3.21 2.14 -6.91
N THR A 88 3.08 2.26 -8.22
CA THR A 88 2.39 1.27 -9.05
C THR A 88 3.41 0.40 -9.75
N LEU A 89 3.22 -0.92 -9.69
CA LEU A 89 4.13 -1.88 -10.29
C LEU A 89 3.36 -3.09 -10.82
N ASN A 90 3.58 -3.43 -12.10
CA ASN A 90 3.02 -4.65 -12.67
C ASN A 90 3.92 -5.85 -12.38
N MET A 91 3.65 -6.54 -11.29
CA MET A 91 4.40 -7.74 -10.89
C MET A 91 4.07 -8.99 -11.74
N ARG A 92 3.33 -8.85 -12.84
CA ARG A 92 3.07 -9.95 -13.78
C ARG A 92 4.03 -9.95 -14.97
N THR A 93 4.88 -8.93 -15.07
CA THR A 93 5.91 -8.84 -16.10
C THR A 93 7.28 -9.18 -15.51
N PRO A 94 8.21 -9.75 -16.31
CA PRO A 94 9.57 -10.04 -15.84
C PRO A 94 10.26 -8.79 -15.27
N GLU A 95 10.11 -7.64 -15.92
CA GLU A 95 10.69 -6.37 -15.50
C GLU A 95 10.11 -5.90 -14.15
N GLY A 96 8.80 -6.05 -13.97
CA GLY A 96 8.12 -5.69 -12.73
C GLY A 96 8.55 -6.58 -11.57
N ILE A 97 8.72 -7.88 -11.80
CA ILE A 97 9.25 -8.81 -10.79
C ILE A 97 10.69 -8.46 -10.42
N GLU A 98 11.53 -8.05 -11.37
CA GLU A 98 12.91 -7.66 -11.07
C GLU A 98 12.97 -6.40 -10.20
N ILE A 99 12.14 -5.39 -10.51
CA ILE A 99 12.00 -4.18 -9.68
C ILE A 99 11.49 -4.55 -8.27
N TYR A 100 10.49 -5.44 -8.17
CA TYR A 100 10.00 -5.93 -6.89
C TYR A 100 11.10 -6.60 -6.05
N ARG A 101 11.88 -7.47 -6.67
CA ARG A 101 13.01 -8.16 -5.99
C ARG A 101 14.07 -7.18 -5.50
N GLU A 102 14.35 -6.14 -6.28
CA GLU A 102 15.30 -5.10 -5.86
C GLU A 102 14.77 -4.31 -4.65
N LEU A 103 13.49 -3.95 -4.64
CA LEU A 103 12.85 -3.32 -3.48
C LEU A 103 12.85 -4.25 -2.26
N LEU A 104 12.60 -5.54 -2.47
CA LEU A 104 12.61 -6.54 -1.40
C LEU A 104 13.98 -6.68 -0.76
N ARG A 105 15.07 -6.70 -1.56
CA ARG A 105 16.45 -6.76 -1.05
C ARG A 105 16.82 -5.55 -0.18
N GLN A 106 16.16 -4.42 -0.39
CA GLN A 106 16.36 -3.17 0.34
C GLN A 106 15.37 -3.00 1.50
N SER A 107 14.58 -4.02 1.83
CA SER A 107 13.56 -3.97 2.86
C SER A 107 13.82 -5.04 3.93
N GLU A 108 13.57 -4.69 5.19
CA GLU A 108 13.71 -5.62 6.33
C GLU A 108 12.44 -6.48 6.51
N ILE A 109 11.30 -5.96 6.08
CA ILE A 109 10.00 -6.62 6.30
C ILE A 109 9.20 -6.60 5.00
N LEU A 110 8.67 -7.76 4.63
CA LEU A 110 7.59 -7.88 3.64
C LEU A 110 6.29 -8.20 4.36
N VAL A 111 5.23 -7.47 4.05
CA VAL A 111 3.87 -7.78 4.50
C VAL A 111 2.98 -8.06 3.29
N GLU A 112 2.38 -9.23 3.28
CA GLU A 112 1.45 -9.68 2.26
C GLU A 112 0.21 -10.32 2.91
N ASN A 113 -0.91 -10.31 2.22
CA ASN A 113 -2.13 -11.03 2.58
C ASN A 113 -2.80 -11.56 1.32
N LEU A 114 -1.99 -12.08 0.41
CA LEU A 114 -2.45 -12.67 -0.84
C LEU A 114 -3.20 -13.97 -0.57
N ARG A 115 -4.06 -14.35 -1.51
CA ARG A 115 -4.74 -15.65 -1.44
C ARG A 115 -3.73 -16.78 -1.58
N PRO A 116 -3.97 -17.94 -0.96
CA PRO A 116 -3.11 -19.11 -1.14
C PRO A 116 -2.83 -19.40 -2.62
N GLY A 117 -1.58 -19.68 -2.94
CA GLY A 117 -1.11 -19.93 -4.30
C GLY A 117 -0.95 -18.67 -5.18
N ALA A 118 -1.23 -17.47 -4.67
CA ALA A 118 -1.04 -16.26 -5.46
C ALA A 118 0.42 -15.79 -5.47
N ALA A 119 1.13 -15.95 -4.37
CA ALA A 119 2.54 -15.64 -4.29
C ALA A 119 3.37 -16.55 -5.22
N GLU A 120 3.09 -17.85 -5.22
CA GLU A 120 3.75 -18.84 -6.10
C GLU A 120 3.51 -18.50 -7.58
N ARG A 121 2.25 -18.16 -7.96
CA ARG A 121 1.94 -17.76 -9.34
C ARG A 121 2.63 -16.48 -9.79
N LEU A 122 2.95 -15.61 -8.87
CA LEU A 122 3.70 -14.38 -9.14
C LEU A 122 5.23 -14.60 -9.06
N GLY A 123 5.69 -15.76 -8.58
CA GLY A 123 7.12 -16.03 -8.36
C GLY A 123 7.74 -15.15 -7.27
N ILE A 124 6.95 -14.86 -6.23
CA ILE A 124 7.35 -14.03 -5.07
C ILE A 124 7.22 -14.79 -3.74
N ASP A 125 7.03 -16.08 -3.80
CA ASP A 125 7.07 -17.00 -2.66
C ASP A 125 8.50 -17.15 -2.10
N TYR A 126 8.59 -17.68 -0.89
CA TYR A 126 9.86 -18.00 -0.24
C TYR A 126 10.50 -19.24 -0.84
#